data_8e83b9a070fafe97c72cb5580e6149c4
#
_entry.id   8e83b9a070fafe97c72cb5580e6149c4
#
_cell.length_a   1.000
_cell.length_b   1.000
_cell.length_c   1.000
_cell.angle_alpha   90.00
_cell.angle_beta   90.00
_cell.angle_gamma   90.00
#
_symmetry.space_group_name_H-M   'P 1'
#
loop_
_entity.id
_entity.type
_entity.pdbx_description
1 polymer ?
#
loop_
_entity_poly.entity_id
_entity_poly.type
_entity_poly.pdbx_seq_one_letter_code
_entity_poly.pdbx_strand_id
1 'polypeptide(L)'
;MTNVLILGANGQLARHTTRLFLRDTDAKLTLYLRRASRLSNPDPARVTILEGDVLDLPTLTPAMNGQDVVYANLSGTMKEQAERIVLAMHAANVKRLIFISSMGIYGEVPGERYTSVLDPYRDSAAVIEASDLDYTILRPGWFTRDAAIAYRITQKGEPFQGHDVSLNGLSDLIVKLACNPTMAVRRSLGVSSG
;
A
#
# COMPACT_ATOMS: atom_id res chain seq x y z
N MET A 1 20.05 -1.29 3.20
CA MET A 1 19.06 -2.32 3.52
C MET A 1 17.83 -1.61 4.01
N THR A 2 16.67 -1.81 3.38
CA THR A 2 15.43 -1.07 3.67
C THR A 2 14.54 -1.90 4.59
N ASN A 3 14.02 -1.31 5.67
CA ASN A 3 13.05 -1.93 6.57
C ASN A 3 11.64 -1.53 6.13
N VAL A 4 10.80 -2.49 5.79
CA VAL A 4 9.45 -2.26 5.28
C VAL A 4 8.41 -2.89 6.19
N LEU A 5 7.51 -2.07 6.74
CA LEU A 5 6.33 -2.54 7.46
C LEU A 5 5.18 -2.72 6.47
N ILE A 6 4.64 -3.94 6.38
CA ILE A 6 3.50 -4.27 5.51
C ILE A 6 2.25 -4.44 6.37
N LEU A 7 1.35 -3.47 6.33
CA LEU A 7 0.06 -3.52 6.99
C LEU A 7 -0.96 -4.25 6.12
N GLY A 8 -1.70 -5.19 6.70
CA GLY A 8 -2.60 -6.07 5.94
C GLY A 8 -1.87 -7.17 5.16
N ALA A 9 -0.78 -7.69 5.72
CA ALA A 9 0.16 -8.59 5.06
C ALA A 9 -0.44 -9.90 4.51
N ASN A 10 -1.62 -10.31 4.96
CA ASN A 10 -2.31 -11.50 4.44
C ASN A 10 -3.13 -11.23 3.17
N GLY A 11 -3.26 -9.97 2.73
CA GLY A 11 -3.96 -9.63 1.49
C GLY A 11 -3.28 -10.21 0.24
N GLN A 12 -4.05 -10.46 -0.81
CA GLN A 12 -3.55 -11.07 -2.06
C GLN A 12 -2.36 -10.30 -2.63
N LEU A 13 -2.49 -8.98 -2.79
CA LEU A 13 -1.43 -8.13 -3.31
C LEU A 13 -0.23 -8.09 -2.34
N ALA A 14 -0.46 -7.94 -1.03
CA ALA A 14 0.61 -7.89 -0.04
C ALA A 14 1.45 -9.18 -0.02
N ARG A 15 0.81 -10.34 -0.11
CA ARG A 15 1.52 -11.64 -0.20
C ARG A 15 2.32 -11.76 -1.49
N HIS A 16 1.82 -11.22 -2.59
CA HIS A 16 2.54 -11.21 -3.87
C HIS A 16 3.76 -10.28 -3.78
N THR A 17 3.56 -9.07 -3.27
CA THR A 17 4.63 -8.07 -3.08
C THR A 17 5.70 -8.54 -2.10
N THR A 18 5.32 -9.24 -1.02
CA THR A 18 6.26 -9.86 -0.07
C THR A 18 7.23 -10.80 -0.79
N ARG A 19 6.72 -11.65 -1.69
CA ARG A 19 7.58 -12.55 -2.49
C ARG A 19 8.55 -11.80 -3.40
N LEU A 20 8.09 -10.70 -4.02
CA LEU A 20 8.95 -9.85 -4.85
C LEU A 20 10.05 -9.19 -4.02
N PHE A 21 9.74 -8.60 -2.88
CA PHE A 21 10.74 -8.03 -1.99
C PHE A 21 11.83 -9.05 -1.64
N LEU A 22 11.43 -10.26 -1.26
CA LEU A 22 12.38 -11.31 -0.88
C LEU A 22 13.22 -11.81 -2.05
N ARG A 23 12.68 -11.82 -3.26
CA ARG A 23 13.37 -12.27 -4.46
C ARG A 23 14.34 -11.21 -5.02
N ASP A 24 13.89 -9.95 -5.06
CA ASP A 24 14.53 -8.91 -5.89
C ASP A 24 15.31 -7.87 -5.07
N THR A 25 15.23 -7.92 -3.73
CA THR A 25 15.87 -6.95 -2.84
C THR A 25 16.50 -7.61 -1.62
N ASP A 26 17.28 -6.83 -0.83
CA ASP A 26 17.79 -7.21 0.47
C ASP A 26 16.93 -6.68 1.65
N ALA A 27 15.72 -6.19 1.37
CA ALA A 27 14.84 -5.60 2.36
C ALA A 27 14.52 -6.55 3.53
N LYS A 28 14.40 -5.99 4.73
CA LYS A 28 13.80 -6.64 5.89
C LYS A 28 12.33 -6.27 5.97
N LEU A 29 11.48 -7.26 6.20
CA LEU A 29 10.04 -7.09 6.19
C LEU A 29 9.45 -7.35 7.57
N THR A 30 8.57 -6.46 8.00
CA THR A 30 7.68 -6.67 9.14
C THR A 30 6.27 -6.85 8.60
N LEU A 31 5.72 -8.05 8.74
CA LEU A 31 4.37 -8.40 8.25
C LEU A 31 3.37 -8.23 9.40
N TYR A 32 2.51 -7.20 9.32
CA TYR A 32 1.55 -6.86 10.35
C TYR A 32 0.14 -7.26 9.92
N LEU A 33 -0.53 -8.09 10.74
CA LEU A 33 -1.85 -8.63 10.43
C LEU A 33 -2.60 -9.06 11.70
N ARG A 34 -3.94 -9.07 11.64
CA ARG A 34 -4.82 -9.40 12.77
C ARG A 34 -4.77 -10.86 13.25
N ARG A 35 -4.27 -11.79 12.45
CA ARG A 35 -4.20 -13.22 12.75
C ARG A 35 -2.92 -13.79 12.15
N ALA A 36 -1.85 -13.80 12.93
CA ALA A 36 -0.53 -14.26 12.50
C ALA A 36 -0.55 -15.72 12.03
N SER A 37 -1.39 -16.57 12.65
CA SER A 37 -1.57 -17.98 12.27
C SER A 37 -2.01 -18.22 10.82
N ARG A 38 -2.50 -17.19 10.12
CA ARG A 38 -2.88 -17.28 8.70
C ARG A 38 -1.72 -17.11 7.73
N LEU A 39 -0.52 -16.83 8.23
CA LEU A 39 0.64 -16.56 7.39
C LEU A 39 1.84 -17.36 7.91
N SER A 40 2.36 -18.24 7.06
CA SER A 40 3.67 -18.87 7.32
C SER A 40 4.78 -17.87 7.05
N ASN A 41 5.79 -17.82 7.90
CA ASN A 41 6.96 -16.96 7.66
C ASN A 41 7.76 -17.50 6.47
N PRO A 42 7.87 -16.73 5.36
CA PRO A 42 8.53 -17.21 4.14
C PRO A 42 10.07 -17.19 4.24
N ASP A 43 10.62 -16.37 5.14
CA ASP A 43 12.07 -16.20 5.34
C ASP A 43 12.35 -15.69 6.76
N PRO A 44 12.56 -16.58 7.76
CA PRO A 44 12.77 -16.17 9.14
C PRO A 44 14.01 -15.28 9.38
N ALA A 45 14.95 -15.25 8.42
CA ALA A 45 16.15 -14.39 8.54
C ALA A 45 15.86 -12.93 8.21
N ARG A 46 14.86 -12.68 7.35
CA ARG A 46 14.52 -11.33 6.85
C ARG A 46 13.11 -10.89 7.16
N VAL A 47 12.25 -11.78 7.66
CA VAL A 47 10.82 -11.52 7.90
C VAL A 47 10.48 -11.69 9.36
N THR A 48 9.87 -10.66 9.96
CA THR A 48 9.22 -10.71 11.26
C THR A 48 7.71 -10.65 11.06
N ILE A 49 6.96 -11.51 11.75
CA ILE A 49 5.49 -11.47 11.74
C ILE A 49 5.01 -10.90 13.06
N LEU A 50 4.20 -9.84 13.01
CA LEU A 50 3.57 -9.21 14.16
C LEU A 50 2.04 -9.31 14.06
N GLU A 51 1.43 -9.77 15.14
CA GLU A 51 -0.03 -9.78 15.25
C GLU A 51 -0.53 -8.48 15.88
N GLY A 52 -1.51 -7.84 15.24
CA GLY A 52 -2.14 -6.61 15.74
C GLY A 52 -3.19 -6.08 14.78
N ASP A 53 -4.00 -5.15 15.28
CA ASP A 53 -4.99 -4.40 14.51
C ASP A 53 -4.47 -2.98 14.23
N VAL A 54 -4.63 -2.51 12.99
CA VAL A 54 -4.23 -1.14 12.59
C VAL A 54 -5.01 -0.07 13.37
N LEU A 55 -6.21 -0.40 13.86
CA LEU A 55 -7.00 0.51 14.70
C LEU A 55 -6.48 0.64 16.14
N ASP A 56 -5.63 -0.28 16.59
CA ASP A 56 -5.06 -0.30 17.93
C ASP A 56 -3.68 0.39 17.95
N LEU A 57 -3.65 1.70 18.29
CA LEU A 57 -2.42 2.49 18.37
C LEU A 57 -1.36 1.92 19.31
N PRO A 58 -1.70 1.40 20.51
CA PRO A 58 -0.74 0.76 21.41
C PRO A 58 0.06 -0.38 20.79
N THR A 59 -0.51 -1.14 19.86
CA THR A 59 0.20 -2.22 19.12
C THR A 59 0.80 -1.74 17.81
N LEU A 60 0.14 -0.79 17.12
CA LEU A 60 0.59 -0.28 15.82
C LEU A 60 1.84 0.61 15.94
N THR A 61 1.87 1.53 16.92
CA THR A 61 2.98 2.49 17.04
C THR A 61 4.33 1.81 17.28
N PRO A 62 4.47 0.82 18.17
CA PRO A 62 5.73 0.09 18.32
C PRO A 62 6.17 -0.65 17.05
N ALA A 63 5.22 -1.14 16.24
CA ALA A 63 5.53 -1.80 14.98
C ALA A 63 6.17 -0.88 13.93
N MET A 64 5.95 0.43 14.05
CA MET A 64 6.54 1.47 13.18
C MET A 64 8.01 1.77 13.50
N ASN A 65 8.48 1.45 14.72
CA ASN A 65 9.83 1.80 15.14
C ASN A 65 10.91 1.13 14.27
N GLY A 66 11.83 1.94 13.77
CA GLY A 66 12.94 1.46 12.93
C GLY A 66 12.54 1.07 11.51
N GLN A 67 11.32 1.38 11.09
CA GLN A 67 10.90 1.19 9.70
C GLN A 67 11.27 2.41 8.84
N ASP A 68 11.71 2.14 7.62
CA ASP A 68 12.00 3.18 6.62
C ASP A 68 10.75 3.49 5.79
N VAL A 69 9.90 2.48 5.56
CA VAL A 69 8.71 2.56 4.69
C VAL A 69 7.55 1.80 5.31
N VAL A 70 6.36 2.38 5.27
CA VAL A 70 5.09 1.69 5.55
C VAL A 70 4.37 1.44 4.23
N TYR A 71 4.03 0.17 3.97
CA TYR A 71 3.18 -0.24 2.86
C TYR A 71 1.85 -0.73 3.42
N ALA A 72 0.77 -0.03 3.13
CA ALA A 72 -0.57 -0.31 3.64
C ALA A 72 -1.48 -0.88 2.53
N ASN A 73 -1.92 -2.12 2.71
CA ASN A 73 -2.83 -2.86 1.83
C ASN A 73 -4.04 -3.34 2.65
N LEU A 74 -5.01 -2.45 2.85
CA LEU A 74 -6.09 -2.59 3.81
C LEU A 74 -7.48 -2.63 3.16
N SER A 75 -8.49 -2.92 3.96
CA SER A 75 -9.92 -2.90 3.57
C SER A 75 -10.79 -2.67 4.81
N GLY A 76 -12.06 -2.35 4.58
CA GLY A 76 -13.02 -2.10 5.65
C GLY A 76 -13.08 -0.62 6.05
N THR A 77 -12.86 -0.30 7.32
CA THR A 77 -12.91 1.06 7.86
C THR A 77 -11.67 1.87 7.52
N MET A 78 -11.43 2.06 6.21
CA MET A 78 -10.16 2.57 5.70
C MET A 78 -9.84 4.00 6.15
N LYS A 79 -10.85 4.84 6.36
CA LYS A 79 -10.65 6.21 6.86
C LYS A 79 -10.03 6.20 8.25
N GLU A 80 -10.63 5.48 9.19
CA GLU A 80 -10.14 5.35 10.56
C GLU A 80 -8.76 4.67 10.59
N GLN A 81 -8.54 3.68 9.74
CA GLN A 81 -7.23 3.03 9.59
C GLN A 81 -6.18 4.03 9.09
N ALA A 82 -6.49 4.87 8.11
CA ALA A 82 -5.58 5.91 7.61
C ALA A 82 -5.24 6.94 8.72
N GLU A 83 -6.22 7.38 9.50
CA GLU A 83 -6.01 8.27 10.65
C GLU A 83 -5.05 7.66 11.67
N ARG A 84 -5.23 6.36 12.02
CA ARG A 84 -4.32 5.64 12.94
C ARG A 84 -2.92 5.48 12.38
N ILE A 85 -2.79 5.17 11.08
CA ILE A 85 -1.49 5.06 10.40
C ILE A 85 -0.75 6.39 10.46
N VAL A 86 -1.39 7.50 10.10
CA VAL A 86 -0.77 8.83 10.16
C VAL A 86 -0.29 9.16 11.57
N LEU A 87 -1.12 8.92 12.59
CA LEU A 87 -0.75 9.15 13.99
C LEU A 87 0.43 8.29 14.44
N ALA A 88 0.41 7.00 14.12
CA ALA A 88 1.48 6.06 14.49
C ALA A 88 2.80 6.40 13.78
N MET A 89 2.75 6.74 12.49
CA MET A 89 3.92 7.16 11.71
C MET A 89 4.54 8.45 12.26
N HIS A 90 3.73 9.44 12.63
CA HIS A 90 4.23 10.66 13.29
C HIS A 90 4.90 10.35 14.62
N ALA A 91 4.27 9.53 15.47
CA ALA A 91 4.81 9.17 16.77
C ALA A 91 6.15 8.43 16.66
N ALA A 92 6.34 7.62 15.63
CA ALA A 92 7.56 6.85 15.35
C ALA A 92 8.56 7.60 14.44
N ASN A 93 8.26 8.82 14.01
CA ASN A 93 9.05 9.62 13.05
C ASN A 93 9.34 8.89 11.73
N VAL A 94 8.38 8.11 11.23
CA VAL A 94 8.42 7.45 9.91
C VAL A 94 7.63 8.31 8.92
N LYS A 95 8.21 8.61 7.77
CA LYS A 95 7.60 9.54 6.80
C LYS A 95 7.09 8.87 5.53
N ARG A 96 7.74 7.81 5.05
CA ARG A 96 7.43 7.19 3.75
C ARG A 96 6.26 6.25 3.85
N LEU A 97 5.13 6.56 3.14
CA LEU A 97 3.92 5.76 3.07
C LEU A 97 3.59 5.38 1.62
N ILE A 98 3.36 4.09 1.36
CA ILE A 98 2.74 3.58 0.14
C ILE A 98 1.37 3.03 0.52
N PHE A 99 0.30 3.63 -0.01
CA PHE A 99 -1.07 3.30 0.37
C PHE A 99 -1.87 2.80 -0.83
N ILE A 100 -2.50 1.64 -0.70
CA ILE A 100 -3.35 1.08 -1.75
C ILE A 100 -4.78 1.57 -1.57
N SER A 101 -5.26 2.27 -2.60
CA SER A 101 -6.63 2.74 -2.75
C SER A 101 -7.30 1.99 -3.92
N SER A 102 -8.11 2.67 -4.70
CA SER A 102 -8.83 2.12 -5.87
C SER A 102 -8.91 3.15 -6.98
N MET A 103 -8.97 2.72 -8.23
CA MET A 103 -9.42 3.57 -9.33
C MET A 103 -10.83 4.08 -9.05
N GLY A 104 -11.19 5.21 -9.64
CA GLY A 104 -12.55 5.79 -9.57
C GLY A 104 -12.82 6.67 -8.34
N ILE A 105 -11.90 6.77 -7.37
CA ILE A 105 -12.14 7.55 -6.14
C ILE A 105 -12.28 9.06 -6.38
N TYR A 106 -11.83 9.55 -7.51
CA TYR A 106 -11.97 10.95 -7.93
C TYR A 106 -12.96 11.14 -9.11
N GLY A 107 -13.69 10.07 -9.49
CA GLY A 107 -14.57 10.08 -10.66
C GLY A 107 -13.82 10.10 -11.99
N GLU A 108 -12.57 9.63 -12.00
CA GLU A 108 -11.64 9.73 -13.12
C GLU A 108 -11.73 8.59 -14.14
N VAL A 109 -12.59 7.58 -13.90
CA VAL A 109 -12.75 6.47 -14.85
C VAL A 109 -13.74 6.85 -15.95
N PRO A 110 -13.32 6.92 -17.22
CA PRO A 110 -14.20 7.33 -18.32
C PRO A 110 -15.41 6.38 -18.46
N GLY A 111 -16.61 6.96 -18.55
CA GLY A 111 -17.85 6.21 -18.73
C GLY A 111 -18.42 5.58 -17.48
N GLU A 112 -17.70 5.59 -16.36
CA GLU A 112 -18.20 5.08 -15.07
C GLU A 112 -18.78 6.22 -14.20
N ARG A 113 -19.81 5.88 -13.43
CA ARG A 113 -20.35 6.78 -12.41
C ARG A 113 -19.72 6.46 -11.07
N TYR A 114 -19.43 7.50 -10.31
CA TYR A 114 -19.00 7.32 -8.91
C TYR A 114 -20.07 6.56 -8.11
N THR A 115 -19.62 5.63 -7.29
CA THR A 115 -20.51 4.86 -6.40
C THR A 115 -19.98 4.91 -4.97
N SER A 116 -20.90 4.86 -3.98
CA SER A 116 -20.55 4.95 -2.56
C SER A 116 -19.68 3.78 -2.05
N VAL A 117 -19.56 2.71 -2.80
CA VAL A 117 -18.61 1.64 -2.49
C VAL A 117 -17.15 2.14 -2.46
N LEU A 118 -16.88 3.25 -3.13
CA LEU A 118 -15.56 3.90 -3.16
C LEU A 118 -15.33 4.89 -2.00
N ASP A 119 -16.37 5.23 -1.21
CA ASP A 119 -16.26 6.19 -0.11
C ASP A 119 -15.12 5.85 0.87
N PRO A 120 -14.94 4.61 1.36
CA PRO A 120 -13.85 4.28 2.26
C PRO A 120 -12.46 4.55 1.66
N TYR A 121 -12.30 4.29 0.36
CA TYR A 121 -11.06 4.51 -0.39
C TYR A 121 -10.80 6.01 -0.62
N ARG A 122 -11.82 6.77 -1.01
CA ARG A 122 -11.75 8.22 -1.20
C ARG A 122 -11.43 8.93 0.11
N ASP A 123 -12.15 8.59 1.18
CA ASP A 123 -12.02 9.27 2.46
C ASP A 123 -10.68 8.96 3.13
N SER A 124 -10.16 7.74 3.00
CA SER A 124 -8.82 7.41 3.45
C SER A 124 -7.73 8.14 2.65
N ALA A 125 -7.91 8.26 1.33
CA ALA A 125 -6.99 9.04 0.49
C ALA A 125 -6.97 10.52 0.92
N ALA A 126 -8.12 11.12 1.23
CA ALA A 126 -8.21 12.49 1.70
C ALA A 126 -7.47 12.71 3.04
N VAL A 127 -7.57 11.78 3.98
CA VAL A 127 -6.80 11.81 5.25
C VAL A 127 -5.30 11.82 4.98
N ILE A 128 -4.82 10.94 4.10
CA ILE A 128 -3.40 10.83 3.77
C ILE A 128 -2.91 12.08 3.01
N GLU A 129 -3.68 12.59 2.06
CA GLU A 129 -3.35 13.79 1.28
C GLU A 129 -3.26 15.05 2.17
N ALA A 130 -4.04 15.11 3.25
CA ALA A 130 -3.99 16.20 4.23
C ALA A 130 -2.80 16.11 5.20
N SER A 131 -2.10 14.96 5.27
CA SER A 131 -0.94 14.76 6.14
C SER A 131 0.34 15.40 5.58
N ASP A 132 1.39 15.45 6.40
CA ASP A 132 2.75 15.87 6.02
C ASP A 132 3.64 14.67 5.63
N LEU A 133 3.07 13.48 5.45
CA LEU A 133 3.82 12.27 5.08
C LEU A 133 4.33 12.36 3.63
N ASP A 134 5.41 11.65 3.37
CA ASP A 134 5.94 11.39 2.03
C ASP A 134 5.16 10.24 1.39
N TYR A 135 3.88 10.44 1.15
CA TYR A 135 2.98 9.42 0.66
C TYR A 135 3.07 9.19 -0.85
N THR A 136 2.77 7.95 -1.27
CA THR A 136 2.30 7.61 -2.60
C THR A 136 1.00 6.80 -2.46
N ILE A 137 -0.11 7.31 -2.98
CA ILE A 137 -1.38 6.59 -3.07
C ILE A 137 -1.41 5.90 -4.42
N LEU A 138 -1.65 4.59 -4.44
CA LEU A 138 -1.86 3.81 -5.65
C LEU A 138 -3.35 3.53 -5.83
N ARG A 139 -3.88 3.85 -7.01
CA ARG A 139 -5.27 3.61 -7.42
C ARG A 139 -5.28 2.54 -8.52
N PRO A 140 -5.14 1.26 -8.17
CA PRO A 140 -5.07 0.20 -9.16
C PRO A 140 -6.42 -0.07 -9.83
N GLY A 141 -6.37 -0.55 -11.08
CA GLY A 141 -7.46 -1.24 -11.73
C GLY A 141 -7.75 -2.61 -11.11
N TRP A 142 -8.61 -3.40 -11.75
CA TRP A 142 -8.94 -4.75 -11.31
C TRP A 142 -7.72 -5.68 -11.37
N PHE A 143 -7.52 -6.49 -10.34
CA PHE A 143 -6.35 -7.36 -10.26
C PHE A 143 -6.48 -8.56 -11.19
N THR A 144 -5.47 -8.76 -12.04
CA THR A 144 -5.30 -9.98 -12.83
C THR A 144 -4.09 -10.80 -12.35
N ARG A 145 -4.03 -12.05 -12.78
CA ARG A 145 -2.90 -12.96 -12.50
C ARG A 145 -1.96 -13.11 -13.68
N ASP A 146 -2.01 -12.17 -14.62
CA ASP A 146 -1.13 -12.17 -15.77
C ASP A 146 0.34 -12.08 -15.35
N ALA A 147 1.20 -12.71 -16.13
CA ALA A 147 2.64 -12.69 -15.89
C ALA A 147 3.29 -11.34 -16.26
N ALA A 148 2.58 -10.47 -16.98
CA ALA A 148 3.09 -9.19 -17.43
C ALA A 148 3.51 -8.29 -16.25
N ILE A 149 4.66 -7.65 -16.39
CA ILE A 149 5.17 -6.66 -15.43
C ILE A 149 4.84 -5.23 -15.90
N ALA A 150 4.56 -5.05 -17.20
CA ALA A 150 4.27 -3.74 -17.76
C ALA A 150 3.01 -3.12 -17.10
N TYR A 151 3.12 -1.84 -16.78
CA TYR A 151 2.02 -1.03 -16.27
C TYR A 151 2.07 0.39 -16.82
N ARG A 152 0.92 1.02 -16.83
CA ARG A 152 0.72 2.42 -17.18
C ARG A 152 0.36 3.20 -15.94
N ILE A 153 0.83 4.44 -15.86
CA ILE A 153 0.54 5.35 -14.74
C ILE A 153 -0.22 6.58 -15.27
N THR A 154 -1.28 6.96 -14.55
CA THR A 154 -1.98 8.23 -14.71
C THR A 154 -1.90 9.04 -13.41
N GLN A 155 -1.81 10.36 -13.52
CA GLN A 155 -1.76 11.26 -12.37
C GLN A 155 -3.18 11.55 -11.83
N LYS A 156 -3.26 12.10 -10.62
CA LYS A 156 -4.51 12.70 -10.14
C LYS A 156 -4.92 13.86 -11.03
N GLY A 157 -6.16 13.89 -11.47
CA GLY A 157 -6.69 14.89 -12.40
C GLY A 157 -6.66 14.46 -13.88
N GLU A 158 -5.95 13.37 -14.20
CA GLU A 158 -5.99 12.78 -15.53
C GLU A 158 -7.05 11.66 -15.60
N PRO A 159 -7.69 11.44 -16.76
CA PRO A 159 -8.55 10.29 -16.96
C PRO A 159 -7.79 8.98 -16.72
N PHE A 160 -8.40 8.05 -15.97
CA PHE A 160 -7.85 6.71 -15.79
C PHE A 160 -7.79 5.98 -17.13
N GLN A 161 -6.69 5.31 -17.42
CA GLN A 161 -6.51 4.59 -18.67
C GLN A 161 -6.43 3.09 -18.38
N GLY A 162 -7.12 2.30 -19.20
CA GLY A 162 -7.22 0.85 -19.00
C GLY A 162 -8.28 0.47 -17.96
N HIS A 163 -8.26 -0.78 -17.53
CA HIS A 163 -9.27 -1.33 -16.61
C HIS A 163 -8.62 -2.25 -15.56
N ASP A 164 -7.67 -3.06 -15.97
CA ASP A 164 -7.03 -4.08 -15.15
C ASP A 164 -5.58 -3.74 -14.85
N VAL A 165 -5.02 -4.38 -13.83
CA VAL A 165 -3.59 -4.37 -13.53
C VAL A 165 -3.13 -5.74 -13.06
N SER A 166 -1.98 -6.22 -13.56
CA SER A 166 -1.42 -7.47 -13.09
C SER A 166 -0.87 -7.32 -11.66
N LEU A 167 -1.00 -8.37 -10.85
CA LEU A 167 -0.37 -8.40 -9.53
C LEU A 167 1.16 -8.26 -9.63
N ASN A 168 1.76 -8.79 -10.70
CA ASN A 168 3.20 -8.65 -10.95
C ASN A 168 3.60 -7.20 -11.17
N GLY A 169 2.93 -6.49 -12.09
CA GLY A 169 3.23 -5.09 -12.41
C GLY A 169 3.01 -4.16 -11.23
N LEU A 170 1.88 -4.33 -10.53
CA LEU A 170 1.59 -3.50 -9.35
C LEU A 170 2.58 -3.77 -8.21
N SER A 171 2.96 -5.02 -7.97
CA SER A 171 3.96 -5.36 -6.95
C SER A 171 5.35 -4.85 -7.30
N ASP A 172 5.75 -4.90 -8.59
CA ASP A 172 7.00 -4.31 -9.07
C ASP A 172 7.05 -2.80 -8.78
N LEU A 173 5.97 -2.08 -9.07
CA LEU A 173 5.88 -0.65 -8.74
C LEU A 173 6.01 -0.40 -7.24
N ILE A 174 5.32 -1.18 -6.39
CA ILE A 174 5.39 -1.05 -4.93
C ILE A 174 6.83 -1.27 -4.43
N VAL A 175 7.52 -2.30 -4.92
CA VAL A 175 8.92 -2.57 -4.56
C VAL A 175 9.82 -1.40 -4.99
N LYS A 176 9.67 -0.88 -6.21
CA LYS A 176 10.42 0.28 -6.70
C LYS A 176 10.20 1.53 -5.84
N LEU A 177 8.95 1.82 -5.46
CA LEU A 177 8.59 2.94 -4.59
C LEU A 177 9.19 2.81 -3.18
N ALA A 178 9.25 1.60 -2.64
CA ALA A 178 9.83 1.33 -1.33
C ALA A 178 11.35 1.46 -1.34
N CYS A 179 12.01 0.98 -2.40
CA CYS A 179 13.47 1.06 -2.54
C CYS A 179 13.96 2.44 -2.99
N ASN A 180 13.08 3.32 -3.49
CA ASN A 180 13.39 4.67 -3.94
C ASN A 180 12.51 5.69 -3.21
N PRO A 181 12.85 6.11 -1.99
CA PRO A 181 11.97 6.88 -1.11
C PRO A 181 11.59 8.26 -1.66
N THR A 182 12.34 8.81 -2.62
CA THR A 182 12.05 10.09 -3.28
C THR A 182 11.14 9.95 -4.50
N MET A 183 10.85 8.70 -4.94
CA MET A 183 10.02 8.45 -6.11
C MET A 183 8.54 8.71 -5.80
N ALA A 184 7.90 9.53 -6.63
CA ALA A 184 6.46 9.82 -6.58
C ALA A 184 5.93 10.30 -5.21
N VAL A 185 6.75 11.07 -4.47
CA VAL A 185 6.37 11.65 -3.18
C VAL A 185 5.21 12.63 -3.35
N ARG A 186 4.20 12.49 -2.46
CA ARG A 186 2.94 13.26 -2.45
C ARG A 186 2.17 13.16 -3.76
N ARG A 187 2.14 11.97 -4.34
CA ARG A 187 1.40 11.66 -5.57
C ARG A 187 0.31 10.63 -5.33
N SER A 188 -0.78 10.75 -6.10
CA SER A 188 -1.84 9.75 -6.21
C SER A 188 -1.86 9.26 -7.66
N LEU A 189 -1.48 7.99 -7.84
CA LEU A 189 -1.22 7.38 -9.14
C LEU A 189 -2.30 6.36 -9.49
N GLY A 190 -2.96 6.52 -10.63
CA GLY A 190 -3.73 5.45 -11.27
C GLY A 190 -2.78 4.44 -11.88
N VAL A 191 -3.03 3.14 -11.69
CA VAL A 191 -2.15 2.07 -12.19
C VAL A 191 -2.98 1.02 -12.93
N SER A 192 -2.68 0.82 -14.20
CA SER A 192 -3.31 -0.18 -15.06
C SER A 192 -2.26 -0.98 -15.84
N SER A 193 -2.66 -2.07 -16.47
CA SER A 193 -1.84 -2.77 -17.45
C SER A 193 -1.51 -1.87 -18.64
N GLY A 194 -0.32 -2.04 -19.19
CA GLY A 194 0.19 -1.29 -20.34
C GLY A 194 -0.46 -1.68 -21.66
#